data_2026a6e494a112d6eabc8429767d8904
#
_entry.id   2026a6e494a112d6eabc8429767d8904
#
_cell.length_a   1.000
_cell.length_b   1.000
_cell.length_c   1.000
_cell.angle_alpha   90.00
_cell.angle_beta   90.00
_cell.angle_gamma   90.00
#
_symmetry.space_group_name_H-M   'P 1'
#
loop_
_entity.id
_entity.type
_entity.pdbx_description
1 polymer ?
#
loop_
_entity_poly.entity_id
_entity_poly.type
_entity_poly.pdbx_seq_one_letter_code
_entity_poly.pdbx_strand_id
1 'polypeptide(L)'
;MKILIMGAGKMGSFFIDLLSFDHEVAVYEKDPKRLRFTYNCQRFTKVDEIKEFKPELVINAVTVKYTIPAFKEVLPYLPDDCIISDISSVKTNLKEFYEQTGHPYVSTHPMFGPTFANL
;
A
#
# COMPACT_ATOMS: atom_id res chain seq x y z
N MET A 1 7.04 12.23 -4.68
CA MET A 1 5.71 11.61 -4.80
C MET A 1 5.23 11.18 -3.43
N LYS A 2 3.96 11.36 -3.15
CA LYS A 2 3.36 10.90 -1.90
C LYS A 2 2.83 9.49 -2.09
N ILE A 3 3.37 8.55 -1.34
CA ILE A 3 3.07 7.13 -1.47
C ILE A 3 2.50 6.60 -0.16
N LEU A 4 1.35 5.93 -0.25
CA LEU A 4 0.75 5.23 0.88
C LEU A 4 1.01 3.74 0.74
N ILE A 5 1.63 3.14 1.74
CA ILE A 5 1.79 1.69 1.84
C ILE A 5 0.71 1.16 2.76
N MET A 6 -0.03 0.16 2.32
CA MET A 6 -1.03 -0.49 3.16
C MET A 6 -0.47 -1.80 3.68
N GLY A 7 -0.40 -1.91 5.01
CA GLY A 7 0.15 -3.08 5.68
C GLY A 7 1.62 -2.92 6.04
N ALA A 8 1.96 -3.23 7.28
CA ALA A 8 3.32 -3.11 7.81
C ALA A 8 3.97 -4.48 8.06
N GLY A 9 3.62 -5.47 7.26
CA GLY A 9 4.29 -6.77 7.27
C GLY A 9 5.65 -6.69 6.58
N LYS A 10 6.22 -7.86 6.24
CA LYS A 10 7.56 -7.92 5.63
C LYS A 10 7.64 -7.13 4.32
N MET A 11 6.69 -7.34 3.41
CA MET A 11 6.72 -6.64 2.12
C MET A 11 6.42 -5.16 2.26
N GLY A 12 5.46 -4.81 3.11
CA GLY A 12 5.16 -3.40 3.38
C GLY A 12 6.37 -2.68 3.94
N SER A 13 7.02 -3.25 4.93
CA SER A 13 8.23 -2.67 5.52
C SER A 13 9.37 -2.55 4.51
N PHE A 14 9.52 -3.54 3.64
CA PHE A 14 10.51 -3.49 2.57
C PHE A 14 10.28 -2.29 1.65
N PHE A 15 9.05 -2.07 1.20
CA PHE A 15 8.74 -0.94 0.33
C PHE A 15 8.87 0.41 1.06
N ILE A 16 8.52 0.46 2.34
CA ILE A 16 8.72 1.68 3.13
C ILE A 16 10.19 2.06 3.13
N ASP A 17 11.06 1.11 3.44
CA ASP A 17 12.50 1.37 3.49
C ASP A 17 13.04 1.76 2.11
N LEU A 18 12.62 1.05 1.07
CA LEU A 18 13.11 1.30 -0.29
C LEU A 18 12.69 2.67 -0.81
N LEU A 19 11.45 3.07 -0.57
CA LEU A 19 10.89 4.27 -1.19
C LEU A 19 11.07 5.54 -0.36
N SER A 20 11.38 5.42 0.93
CA SER A 20 11.50 6.59 1.81
C SER A 20 12.67 7.49 1.48
N PHE A 21 13.65 7.02 0.70
CA PHE A 21 14.79 7.84 0.31
C PHE A 21 14.41 8.98 -0.63
N ASP A 22 13.50 8.70 -1.58
CA ASP A 22 13.20 9.65 -2.65
C ASP A 22 11.76 10.13 -2.64
N HIS A 23 10.92 9.59 -1.75
CA HIS A 23 9.50 9.90 -1.73
C HIS A 23 9.01 10.15 -0.32
N GLU A 24 7.90 10.86 -0.23
CA GLU A 24 7.20 11.04 1.03
C GLU A 24 6.29 9.83 1.24
N VAL A 25 6.62 8.98 2.20
CA VAL A 25 5.94 7.70 2.42
C VAL A 25 5.16 7.73 3.72
N ALA A 26 3.94 7.20 3.68
CA ALA A 26 3.15 6.92 4.87
C ALA A 26 2.72 5.46 4.84
N VAL A 27 2.54 4.86 6.00
CA VAL A 27 2.01 3.50 6.12
C VAL A 27 0.68 3.55 6.85
N TYR A 28 -0.29 2.79 6.33
CA TYR A 28 -1.56 2.57 7.01
C TYR A 28 -1.59 1.13 7.52
N GLU A 29 -1.71 0.97 8.83
CA GLU A 29 -1.76 -0.33 9.50
C GLU A 29 -2.67 -0.23 10.72
N LYS A 30 -3.69 -1.06 10.78
CA LYS A 30 -4.63 -1.07 11.89
C LYS A 30 -4.03 -1.55 13.20
N ASP A 31 -3.02 -2.40 13.13
CA ASP A 31 -2.38 -2.97 14.33
C ASP A 31 -1.15 -2.13 14.70
N PRO A 32 -1.24 -1.31 15.77
CA PRO A 32 -0.13 -0.46 16.17
C PRO A 32 1.16 -1.23 16.49
N LYS A 33 1.04 -2.50 16.86
CA LYS A 33 2.21 -3.32 17.18
C LYS A 33 3.12 -3.52 15.98
N ARG A 34 2.54 -3.53 14.77
CA ARG A 34 3.30 -3.69 13.54
C ARG A 34 4.01 -2.41 13.14
N LEU A 35 3.58 -1.27 13.65
CA LEU A 35 4.16 0.02 13.31
C LEU A 35 5.42 0.36 14.08
N ARG A 36 5.75 -0.38 15.12
CA ARG A 36 6.88 -0.06 15.98
C ARG A 36 8.25 -0.10 15.29
N PHE A 37 8.33 -0.70 14.12
CA PHE A 37 9.58 -0.80 13.36
C PHE A 37 9.62 0.13 12.14
N THR A 38 8.62 0.98 11.96
CA THR A 38 8.55 1.87 10.81
C THR A 38 8.81 3.32 11.24
N TYR A 39 10.09 3.64 11.44
CA TYR A 39 10.47 4.93 12.04
C TYR A 39 10.60 6.07 11.04
N ASN A 40 10.80 5.78 9.77
CA ASN A 40 11.17 6.78 8.77
C ASN A 40 10.00 7.27 7.92
N CYS A 41 8.78 7.04 8.36
CA CYS A 41 7.61 7.46 7.60
C CYS A 41 6.47 7.84 8.54
N GLN A 42 5.47 8.52 7.99
CA GLN A 42 4.23 8.79 8.72
C GLN A 42 3.50 7.47 8.93
N ARG A 43 2.86 7.34 10.09
CA ARG A 43 2.19 6.09 10.49
C ARG A 43 0.74 6.39 10.81
N PHE A 44 -0.16 5.81 10.03
CA PHE A 44 -1.59 6.00 10.19
C PHE A 44 -2.23 4.71 10.70
N THR A 45 -3.05 4.83 11.72
CA THR A 45 -3.89 3.73 12.23
C THR A 45 -5.35 3.96 11.93
N LYS A 46 -5.72 5.15 11.46
CA LYS A 46 -7.08 5.53 11.14
C LYS A 46 -7.18 5.95 9.68
N VAL A 47 -8.25 5.55 9.00
CA VAL A 47 -8.43 5.84 7.57
C VAL A 47 -8.59 7.32 7.26
N ASP A 48 -9.15 8.11 8.17
CA ASP A 48 -9.34 9.53 7.93
C ASP A 48 -8.03 10.30 7.81
N GLU A 49 -6.94 9.78 8.38
CA GLU A 49 -5.61 10.38 8.22
C GLU A 49 -5.13 10.31 6.77
N ILE A 50 -5.59 9.30 6.03
CA ILE A 50 -5.24 9.12 4.61
C ILE A 50 -5.77 10.28 3.78
N LYS A 51 -6.96 10.76 4.08
CA LYS A 51 -7.58 11.86 3.34
C LYS A 51 -6.73 13.13 3.38
N GLU A 52 -6.15 13.42 4.52
CA GLU A 52 -5.29 14.60 4.69
C GLU A 52 -3.94 14.42 4.00
N PHE A 53 -3.44 13.20 3.96
CA PHE A 53 -2.15 12.90 3.32
C PHE A 53 -2.21 13.09 1.80
N LYS A 54 -3.34 12.77 1.18
CA LYS A 54 -3.56 12.87 -0.28
C LYS A 54 -2.50 12.10 -1.08
N PRO A 55 -2.47 10.77 -0.94
CA PRO A 55 -1.46 9.99 -1.66
C PRO A 55 -1.67 10.06 -3.16
N GLU A 56 -0.58 10.05 -3.90
CA GLU A 56 -0.56 9.96 -5.36
C GLU A 56 -0.52 8.52 -5.83
N LEU A 57 0.05 7.63 -5.00
CA LEU A 57 0.18 6.22 -5.28
C LEU A 57 -0.11 5.44 -4.00
N VAL A 58 -0.87 4.36 -4.12
CA VAL A 58 -1.10 3.40 -3.03
C VAL A 58 -0.53 2.06 -3.44
N ILE A 59 0.28 1.47 -2.57
CA ILE A 59 0.78 0.11 -2.73
C ILE A 59 0.17 -0.75 -1.63
N ASN A 60 -0.71 -1.67 -2.03
CA ASN A 60 -1.39 -2.56 -1.10
C ASN A 60 -0.52 -3.79 -0.85
N ALA A 61 0.09 -3.86 0.32
CA ALA A 61 1.01 -4.92 0.72
C ALA A 61 0.41 -5.84 1.81
N VAL A 62 -0.91 -5.83 1.97
CA VAL A 62 -1.58 -6.76 2.90
C VAL A 62 -1.60 -8.16 2.29
N THR A 63 -1.88 -9.17 3.13
CA THR A 63 -1.95 -10.54 2.63
C THR A 63 -3.07 -10.69 1.59
N VAL A 64 -2.88 -11.63 0.66
CA VAL A 64 -3.78 -11.85 -0.49
C VAL A 64 -5.26 -11.89 -0.06
N LYS A 65 -5.55 -12.59 1.02
CA LYS A 65 -6.92 -12.76 1.51
C LYS A 65 -7.61 -11.43 1.80
N TYR A 66 -6.86 -10.42 2.19
CA TYR A 66 -7.41 -9.13 2.62
C TYR A 66 -7.18 -8.00 1.63
N THR A 67 -6.64 -8.28 0.45
CA THR A 67 -6.28 -7.25 -0.52
C THR A 67 -7.49 -6.40 -0.95
N ILE A 68 -8.57 -7.04 -1.40
CA ILE A 68 -9.76 -6.32 -1.84
C ILE A 68 -10.49 -5.64 -0.68
N PRO A 69 -10.73 -6.32 0.46
CA PRO A 69 -11.34 -5.65 1.60
C PRO A 69 -10.56 -4.43 2.08
N ALA A 70 -9.23 -4.50 2.06
CA ALA A 70 -8.39 -3.39 2.46
C ALA A 70 -8.52 -2.20 1.51
N PHE A 71 -8.56 -2.43 0.20
CA PHE A 71 -8.83 -1.37 -0.76
C PHE A 71 -10.19 -0.72 -0.53
N LYS A 72 -11.23 -1.53 -0.33
CA LYS A 72 -12.58 -0.99 -0.11
C LYS A 72 -12.63 -0.06 1.10
N GLU A 73 -11.81 -0.32 2.10
CA GLU A 73 -11.76 0.52 3.29
C GLU A 73 -11.14 1.89 3.00
N VAL A 74 -10.09 1.95 2.18
CA VAL A 74 -9.34 3.19 1.96
C VAL A 74 -9.81 4.00 0.75
N LEU A 75 -10.45 3.36 -0.23
CA LEU A 75 -10.84 4.04 -1.46
C LEU A 75 -11.61 5.36 -1.26
N PRO A 76 -12.58 5.45 -0.32
CA PRO A 76 -13.30 6.71 -0.12
C PRO A 76 -12.43 7.87 0.35
N TYR A 77 -11.23 7.59 0.81
CA TYR A 77 -10.31 8.59 1.36
C TYR A 77 -9.20 8.97 0.40
N LEU A 78 -9.17 8.39 -0.79
CA LEU A 78 -8.13 8.64 -1.78
C LEU A 78 -8.54 9.75 -2.75
N PRO A 79 -7.58 10.56 -3.24
CA PRO A 79 -7.85 11.44 -4.37
C PRO A 79 -8.33 10.65 -5.59
N ASP A 80 -9.17 11.24 -6.42
CA ASP A 80 -9.76 10.56 -7.58
C ASP A 80 -8.70 10.07 -8.58
N ASP A 81 -7.61 10.77 -8.69
CA ASP A 81 -6.52 10.45 -9.61
C ASP A 81 -5.40 9.60 -8.98
N CYS A 82 -5.59 9.17 -7.74
CA CYS A 82 -4.61 8.33 -7.06
C CYS A 82 -4.46 7.00 -7.79
N ILE A 83 -3.20 6.63 -8.07
CA ILE A 83 -2.90 5.33 -8.69
C ILE A 83 -2.95 4.27 -7.59
N ILE A 84 -3.69 3.20 -7.83
CA ILE A 84 -3.75 2.09 -6.88
C ILE A 84 -2.99 0.89 -7.44
N SER A 85 -2.30 0.18 -6.56
CA SER A 85 -1.50 -0.97 -6.96
C SER A 85 -1.46 -2.01 -5.86
N ASP A 86 -1.08 -3.24 -6.22
CA ASP A 86 -0.89 -4.33 -5.30
C ASP A 86 0.37 -5.11 -5.66
N ILE A 87 0.80 -5.95 -4.73
CA ILE A 87 1.95 -6.83 -4.93
C ILE A 87 1.55 -8.30 -4.78
N SER A 88 0.27 -8.59 -4.87
CA SER A 88 -0.26 -9.92 -4.67
C SER A 88 0.19 -10.87 -5.77
N SER A 89 0.56 -12.09 -5.40
CA SER A 89 0.86 -13.15 -6.37
C SER A 89 -0.40 -13.79 -6.95
N VAL A 90 -1.52 -13.65 -6.27
CA VAL A 90 -2.81 -14.19 -6.71
C VAL A 90 -3.68 -13.04 -7.15
N LYS A 91 -4.05 -13.02 -8.44
CA LYS A 91 -4.77 -11.90 -9.06
C LYS A 91 -6.26 -12.17 -9.29
N THR A 92 -6.80 -13.20 -8.65
CA THR A 92 -8.21 -13.56 -8.80
C THR A 92 -9.11 -12.37 -8.45
N ASN A 93 -9.96 -11.96 -9.39
CA ASN A 93 -10.93 -10.87 -9.25
C ASN A 93 -10.30 -9.47 -9.09
N LEU A 94 -8.99 -9.34 -9.01
CA LEU A 94 -8.37 -8.02 -8.84
C LEU A 94 -8.54 -7.12 -10.06
N LYS A 95 -8.40 -7.67 -11.27
CA LYS A 95 -8.57 -6.87 -12.50
C LYS A 95 -9.98 -6.28 -12.56
N GLU A 96 -10.99 -7.10 -12.31
CA GLU A 96 -12.37 -6.63 -12.32
C GLU A 96 -12.62 -5.58 -11.24
N PHE A 97 -12.05 -5.80 -10.06
CA PHE A 97 -12.16 -4.85 -8.97
C PHE A 97 -11.56 -3.51 -9.37
N TYR A 98 -10.34 -3.50 -9.93
CA TYR A 98 -9.68 -2.28 -10.35
C TYR A 98 -10.50 -1.50 -11.38
N GLU A 99 -11.05 -2.21 -12.37
CA GLU A 99 -11.86 -1.58 -13.41
C GLU A 99 -13.10 -0.90 -12.83
N GLN A 100 -13.67 -1.45 -11.76
CA GLN A 100 -14.85 -0.88 -11.12
C GLN A 100 -14.53 0.36 -10.28
N THR A 101 -13.29 0.54 -9.85
CA THR A 101 -12.93 1.65 -8.94
C THR A 101 -12.88 3.00 -9.64
N GLY A 102 -12.61 3.03 -10.93
CA GLY A 102 -12.39 4.27 -11.66
C GLY A 102 -11.00 4.88 -11.46
N HIS A 103 -10.16 4.30 -10.63
CA HIS A 103 -8.79 4.77 -10.41
C HIS A 103 -7.83 4.21 -11.46
N PRO A 104 -6.80 4.96 -11.86
CA PRO A 104 -5.68 4.34 -12.59
C PRO A 104 -5.05 3.27 -11.71
N TYR A 105 -4.62 2.16 -12.29
CA TYR A 105 -4.09 1.07 -11.50
C TYR A 105 -2.92 0.38 -12.18
N VAL A 106 -2.06 -0.22 -11.33
CA VAL A 106 -0.95 -1.08 -11.77
C VAL A 106 -0.98 -2.33 -10.89
N SER A 107 -1.04 -3.50 -11.51
CA SER A 107 -1.01 -4.76 -10.78
C SER A 107 0.33 -5.44 -11.05
N THR A 108 1.11 -5.64 -9.99
CA THR A 108 2.46 -6.19 -10.11
C THR A 108 2.63 -7.39 -9.19
N HIS A 109 3.61 -8.21 -9.53
CA HIS A 109 4.06 -9.28 -8.66
C HIS A 109 5.58 -9.25 -8.65
N PRO A 110 6.21 -8.66 -7.63
CA PRO A 110 7.66 -8.58 -7.59
C PRO A 110 8.27 -9.98 -7.61
N MET A 111 9.27 -10.18 -8.45
CA MET A 111 10.01 -11.44 -8.56
C MET A 111 10.97 -11.62 -7.39
N PHE A 112 11.11 -10.60 -6.54
CA PHE A 112 11.98 -10.60 -5.37
C PHE A 112 11.19 -10.13 -4.16
N GLY A 113 11.75 -10.35 -2.98
CA GLY A 113 11.17 -9.88 -1.74
C GLY A 113 12.27 -9.51 -0.76
N PRO A 114 11.93 -9.27 0.51
CA PRO A 114 12.91 -8.87 1.52
C PRO A 114 14.03 -9.88 1.73
N THR A 115 13.79 -11.15 1.38
CA THR A 115 14.76 -12.22 1.56
C THR A 115 15.68 -12.42 0.36
N PHE A 116 15.48 -11.64 -0.71
CA PHE A 116 16.28 -11.75 -1.93
C PHE A 116 17.10 -10.48 -2.14
N ALA A 117 17.80 -10.07 -1.11
CA ALA A 117 18.54 -8.80 -1.14
C ALA A 117 19.63 -8.76 -2.22
N ASN A 118 20.04 -9.91 -2.70
CA ASN A 118 21.10 -10.03 -3.70
C ASN A 118 20.58 -10.09 -5.15
N LEU A 119 19.31 -9.98 -5.33
CA LEU A 119 18.78 -9.86 -6.67
C LEU A 119 18.97 -8.47 -7.21
#